data_55eeb58de90d8739dd4a58b139a12778
#
_entry.id   55eeb58de90d8739dd4a58b139a12778
#
_cell.length_a   1.000
_cell.length_b   1.000
_cell.length_c   1.000
_cell.angle_alpha   90.00
_cell.angle_beta   90.00
_cell.angle_gamma   90.00
#
_symmetry.space_group_name_H-M   'P 1'
#
loop_
_entity.id
_entity.type
_entity.pdbx_description
1 polymer ?
#
loop_
_entity_poly.entity_id
_entity_poly.type
_entity_poly.pdbx_seq_one_letter_code
_entity_poly.pdbx_strand_id
1 'polypeptide(L)'
;DGLHVDIMSLNANNAAVIRRFVKWAAPSACGTKGTSIGFSDWLGAAGGCIAPLFAKKQVKPVLAEYSAADSVLLKRNFLEAVDAATWGVFETGYKEGYGANAEGLKSEEDIVKALLYGYSMIGLDCSDKINLQIEKMSDAEVEKRYNDFPQEFRDAMQGSYLEANFQVGSEVIHFEPEQLRRIVLEYGEAIMHAQFIYNSYLKNTPWEIDFELLISKEGKLLSPQEHYLIANELQRNGIKFAALGLNTLDEAQLLQDMLQTHAAIADTFGYRLSFLHADLTLKDLGAVAKTLKGKVHFKLSSVLWLAAWETVLKLAPQLACQMRDYAGLAETDALIPQTETGKAYALSYKTLLAPEAGNFADQVKEVLAVNHAAYSERISVLVGNYLRTL
;
A
#
# COMPACT_ATOMS: atom_id res chain seq x y z
N ASP A 1 -33.79 17.66 -33.89
CA ASP A 1 -32.39 17.26 -33.68
C ASP A 1 -32.40 15.96 -32.89
N GLY A 2 -32.09 14.83 -33.53
CA GLY A 2 -32.02 13.53 -32.89
C GLY A 2 -30.70 13.41 -32.08
N LEU A 3 -30.79 12.94 -30.83
CA LEU A 3 -29.63 12.58 -30.06
C LEU A 3 -29.00 11.30 -30.66
N HIS A 4 -27.77 11.36 -31.10
CA HIS A 4 -27.01 10.18 -31.50
C HIS A 4 -26.38 9.54 -30.26
N VAL A 5 -26.69 8.27 -30.01
CA VAL A 5 -26.19 7.54 -28.85
C VAL A 5 -25.39 6.33 -29.28
N ASP A 6 -24.12 6.28 -28.93
CA ASP A 6 -23.29 5.11 -29.17
C ASP A 6 -23.17 4.31 -27.87
N ILE A 7 -23.44 2.99 -27.95
CA ILE A 7 -23.27 2.08 -26.81
C ILE A 7 -21.92 1.36 -26.97
N MET A 8 -21.06 1.57 -26.00
CA MET A 8 -19.68 1.02 -25.97
C MET A 8 -19.55 -0.02 -24.86
N SER A 9 -18.78 -1.08 -25.10
CA SER A 9 -18.50 -2.09 -24.08
C SER A 9 -17.54 -1.58 -23.00
N LEU A 10 -17.72 -2.06 -21.77
CA LEU A 10 -16.82 -1.77 -20.66
C LEU A 10 -15.58 -2.69 -20.73
N ASN A 11 -14.68 -2.38 -21.66
CA ASN A 11 -13.44 -3.15 -21.87
C ASN A 11 -12.19 -2.30 -21.65
N ALA A 12 -11.02 -2.94 -21.62
CA ALA A 12 -9.73 -2.31 -21.34
C ALA A 12 -9.39 -1.20 -22.37
N ASN A 13 -9.72 -1.39 -23.66
CA ASN A 13 -9.45 -0.38 -24.67
C ASN A 13 -10.25 0.89 -24.42
N ASN A 14 -11.54 0.77 -24.12
CA ASN A 14 -12.39 1.90 -23.82
C ASN A 14 -12.02 2.57 -22.49
N ALA A 15 -11.63 1.81 -21.47
CA ALA A 15 -11.10 2.35 -20.23
C ALA A 15 -9.82 3.18 -20.46
N ALA A 16 -8.89 2.68 -21.26
CA ALA A 16 -7.68 3.40 -21.65
C ALA A 16 -7.99 4.70 -22.42
N VAL A 17 -8.97 4.69 -23.33
CA VAL A 17 -9.44 5.88 -24.05
C VAL A 17 -10.04 6.89 -23.06
N ILE A 18 -10.87 6.45 -22.13
CA ILE A 18 -11.45 7.32 -21.10
C ILE A 18 -10.32 7.97 -20.28
N ARG A 19 -9.38 7.21 -19.74
CA ARG A 19 -8.24 7.78 -18.99
C ARG A 19 -7.45 8.80 -19.80
N ARG A 20 -7.31 8.59 -21.10
CA ARG A 20 -6.57 9.50 -21.97
C ARG A 20 -7.29 10.84 -22.22
N PHE A 21 -8.61 10.82 -22.43
CA PHE A 21 -9.38 11.98 -22.87
C PHE A 21 -10.21 12.63 -21.76
N VAL A 22 -10.56 11.90 -20.70
CA VAL A 22 -11.36 12.36 -19.56
C VAL A 22 -10.47 12.46 -18.35
N LYS A 23 -9.76 13.57 -18.19
CA LYS A 23 -8.70 13.73 -17.18
C LYS A 23 -9.10 13.36 -15.75
N TRP A 24 -10.35 13.66 -15.36
CA TRP A 24 -10.82 13.34 -14.02
C TRP A 24 -11.09 11.84 -13.79
N ALA A 25 -11.21 11.05 -14.88
CA ALA A 25 -11.35 9.60 -14.82
C ALA A 25 -9.99 8.86 -14.85
N ALA A 26 -8.88 9.58 -14.96
CA ALA A 26 -7.54 9.02 -14.84
C ALA A 26 -7.03 9.13 -13.40
N PRO A 27 -6.28 8.13 -12.90
CA PRO A 27 -5.58 8.25 -11.62
C PRO A 27 -4.62 9.44 -11.60
N SER A 28 -4.46 10.03 -10.43
CA SER A 28 -3.51 11.12 -10.19
C SER A 28 -2.74 10.91 -8.89
N ALA A 29 -1.53 11.43 -8.82
CA ALA A 29 -0.72 11.37 -7.61
C ALA A 29 -1.44 12.01 -6.41
N CYS A 30 -1.34 11.38 -5.25
CA CYS A 30 -1.87 11.91 -4.00
C CYS A 30 -0.90 12.92 -3.36
N GLY A 31 0.39 12.83 -3.69
CA GLY A 31 1.46 13.66 -3.17
C GLY A 31 1.84 13.34 -1.73
N THR A 32 2.69 14.17 -1.14
CA THR A 32 3.22 13.98 0.22
C THR A 32 2.41 14.64 1.32
N LYS A 33 1.32 15.33 0.97
CA LYS A 33 0.48 16.09 1.91
C LYS A 33 -0.92 15.50 2.00
N GLY A 34 -1.46 15.53 3.21
CA GLY A 34 -2.83 15.06 3.46
C GLY A 34 -2.91 13.53 3.63
N THR A 35 -4.09 13.11 4.06
CA THR A 35 -4.43 11.70 4.27
C THR A 35 -4.96 11.10 2.98
N SER A 36 -4.53 9.88 2.67
CA SER A 36 -5.15 9.06 1.62
C SER A 36 -5.48 7.67 2.15
N ILE A 37 -6.50 7.05 1.58
CA ILE A 37 -6.93 5.70 1.91
C ILE A 37 -6.97 4.88 0.63
N GLY A 38 -6.25 3.78 0.63
CA GLY A 38 -6.28 2.75 -0.42
C GLY A 38 -7.21 1.60 -0.03
N PHE A 39 -7.86 1.03 -1.03
CA PHE A 39 -8.79 -0.10 -0.86
C PHE A 39 -8.39 -1.24 -1.78
N SER A 40 -8.15 -2.42 -1.20
CA SER A 40 -7.91 -3.64 -1.96
C SER A 40 -9.23 -4.18 -2.51
N ASP A 41 -9.59 -3.77 -3.72
CA ASP A 41 -10.78 -4.28 -4.44
C ASP A 41 -10.44 -5.54 -5.23
N TRP A 42 -10.39 -6.68 -4.53
CA TRP A 42 -10.02 -7.96 -5.12
C TRP A 42 -11.00 -8.45 -6.21
N LEU A 43 -12.25 -8.04 -6.12
CA LEU A 43 -13.29 -8.43 -7.08
C LEU A 43 -13.43 -7.42 -8.24
N GLY A 44 -12.98 -6.19 -8.06
CA GLY A 44 -13.18 -5.12 -9.04
C GLY A 44 -14.62 -4.62 -9.12
N ALA A 45 -15.37 -4.73 -8.02
CA ALA A 45 -16.80 -4.43 -7.98
C ALA A 45 -17.18 -3.21 -7.13
N ALA A 46 -16.20 -2.59 -6.44
CA ALA A 46 -16.47 -1.60 -5.41
C ALA A 46 -16.23 -0.14 -5.83
N GLY A 47 -15.53 0.12 -6.92
CA GLY A 47 -15.09 1.47 -7.31
C GLY A 47 -16.24 2.49 -7.39
N GLY A 48 -17.36 2.10 -8.00
CA GLY A 48 -18.56 2.94 -8.08
C GLY A 48 -19.27 3.17 -6.75
N CYS A 49 -19.12 2.26 -5.79
CA CYS A 49 -19.67 2.40 -4.44
C CYS A 49 -18.82 3.30 -3.54
N ILE A 50 -17.49 3.28 -3.74
CA ILE A 50 -16.54 4.00 -2.87
C ILE A 50 -16.39 5.45 -3.29
N ALA A 51 -16.16 5.72 -4.57
CA ALA A 51 -15.81 7.05 -5.07
C ALA A 51 -16.73 8.18 -4.56
N PRO A 52 -18.07 8.03 -4.57
CA PRO A 52 -18.97 9.08 -4.08
C PRO A 52 -18.83 9.40 -2.59
N LEU A 53 -18.33 8.47 -1.78
CA LEU A 53 -18.17 8.67 -0.34
C LEU A 53 -17.07 9.69 0.00
N PHE A 54 -16.19 9.94 -0.94
CA PHE A 54 -15.09 10.90 -0.81
C PHE A 54 -15.46 12.30 -1.30
N ALA A 55 -16.64 12.49 -1.88
CA ALA A 55 -17.07 13.79 -2.35
C ALA A 55 -17.02 14.83 -1.20
N LYS A 56 -16.33 15.96 -1.44
CA LYS A 56 -16.10 17.05 -0.47
C LYS A 56 -15.31 16.63 0.78
N LYS A 57 -14.59 15.50 0.75
CA LYS A 57 -13.70 15.10 1.82
C LYS A 57 -12.28 15.61 1.56
N GLN A 58 -11.54 15.83 2.66
CA GLN A 58 -10.11 16.18 2.56
C GLN A 58 -9.21 14.94 2.43
N VAL A 59 -9.76 13.75 2.62
CA VAL A 59 -9.09 12.47 2.46
C VAL A 59 -9.18 12.05 0.99
N LYS A 60 -8.05 11.66 0.39
CA LYS A 60 -8.00 11.22 -1.01
C LYS A 60 -8.19 9.70 -1.10
N PRO A 61 -9.08 9.20 -1.96
CA PRO A 61 -9.20 7.76 -2.21
C PRO A 61 -8.09 7.27 -3.15
N VAL A 62 -7.55 6.08 -2.87
CA VAL A 62 -6.76 5.28 -3.80
C VAL A 62 -7.62 4.06 -4.15
N LEU A 63 -8.29 4.11 -5.30
CA LEU A 63 -9.35 3.15 -5.66
C LEU A 63 -8.81 1.85 -6.27
N ALA A 64 -7.59 1.88 -6.80
CA ALA A 64 -6.86 0.71 -7.25
C ALA A 64 -5.61 0.54 -6.36
N GLU A 65 -5.81 0.16 -5.11
CA GLU A 65 -4.74 -0.33 -4.23
C GLU A 65 -4.58 -1.81 -4.51
N TYR A 66 -3.57 -2.20 -5.29
CA TYR A 66 -3.46 -3.57 -5.76
C TYR A 66 -2.03 -4.09 -5.71
N SER A 67 -1.84 -5.23 -5.06
CA SER A 67 -0.49 -5.76 -4.84
C SER A 67 -0.07 -6.78 -5.90
N ALA A 68 1.25 -6.92 -6.11
CA ALA A 68 1.82 -7.96 -6.94
C ALA A 68 1.44 -9.37 -6.43
N ALA A 69 1.37 -9.56 -5.12
CA ALA A 69 0.95 -10.83 -4.51
C ALA A 69 -0.53 -11.13 -4.81
N ASP A 70 -1.42 -10.14 -4.74
CA ASP A 70 -2.83 -10.31 -5.12
C ASP A 70 -2.98 -10.62 -6.61
N SER A 71 -2.18 -9.98 -7.47
CA SER A 71 -2.18 -10.25 -8.91
C SER A 71 -1.85 -11.71 -9.22
N VAL A 72 -0.85 -12.27 -8.53
CA VAL A 72 -0.46 -13.68 -8.70
C VAL A 72 -1.53 -14.63 -8.16
N LEU A 73 -2.03 -14.37 -6.95
CA LEU A 73 -3.01 -15.22 -6.27
C LEU A 73 -4.35 -15.25 -7.00
N LEU A 74 -4.89 -14.08 -7.35
CA LEU A 74 -6.23 -13.94 -7.92
C LEU A 74 -6.26 -14.08 -9.45
N LYS A 75 -5.10 -14.22 -10.09
CA LYS A 75 -4.94 -14.20 -11.56
C LYS A 75 -5.62 -13.00 -12.23
N ARG A 76 -5.71 -11.90 -11.50
CA ARG A 76 -6.22 -10.61 -11.94
C ARG A 76 -5.07 -9.63 -12.03
N ASN A 77 -4.83 -9.07 -13.19
CA ASN A 77 -3.66 -8.22 -13.42
C ASN A 77 -3.90 -6.75 -13.01
N PHE A 78 -2.82 -5.97 -12.97
CA PHE A 78 -2.86 -4.54 -12.64
C PHE A 78 -3.74 -3.71 -13.58
N LEU A 79 -3.84 -4.07 -14.88
CA LEU A 79 -4.69 -3.37 -15.82
C LEU A 79 -6.17 -3.54 -15.47
N GLU A 80 -6.60 -4.74 -15.12
CA GLU A 80 -7.97 -5.02 -14.70
C GLU A 80 -8.35 -4.27 -13.41
N ALA A 81 -7.39 -4.08 -12.51
CA ALA A 81 -7.64 -3.32 -11.27
C ALA A 81 -7.83 -1.83 -11.54
N VAL A 82 -6.97 -1.21 -12.34
CA VAL A 82 -7.11 0.22 -12.67
C VAL A 82 -8.29 0.50 -13.60
N ASP A 83 -8.64 -0.44 -14.49
CA ASP A 83 -9.83 -0.34 -15.34
C ASP A 83 -11.11 -0.34 -14.49
N ALA A 84 -11.23 -1.23 -13.51
CA ALA A 84 -12.36 -1.27 -12.60
C ALA A 84 -12.53 0.04 -11.82
N ALA A 85 -11.44 0.62 -11.33
CA ALA A 85 -11.46 1.94 -10.67
C ALA A 85 -11.88 3.05 -11.64
N THR A 86 -11.36 3.04 -12.87
CA THR A 86 -11.74 4.00 -13.93
C THR A 86 -13.24 3.94 -14.24
N TRP A 87 -13.78 2.75 -14.41
CA TRP A 87 -15.21 2.56 -14.67
C TRP A 87 -16.07 3.04 -13.52
N GLY A 88 -15.73 2.71 -12.27
CA GLY A 88 -16.48 3.15 -11.10
C GLY A 88 -16.49 4.68 -10.93
N VAL A 89 -15.37 5.33 -11.19
CA VAL A 89 -15.25 6.80 -11.17
C VAL A 89 -16.06 7.42 -12.31
N PHE A 90 -15.98 6.85 -13.51
CA PHE A 90 -16.68 7.36 -14.69
C PHE A 90 -18.20 7.21 -14.57
N GLU A 91 -18.69 6.08 -14.10
CA GLU A 91 -20.12 5.79 -13.87
C GLU A 91 -20.74 6.78 -12.88
N THR A 92 -20.05 7.05 -11.79
CA THR A 92 -20.55 7.94 -10.73
C THR A 92 -20.32 9.43 -11.00
N GLY A 93 -19.52 9.76 -12.02
CA GLY A 93 -19.15 11.14 -12.33
C GLY A 93 -18.31 11.81 -11.21
N TYR A 94 -17.57 11.03 -10.40
CA TYR A 94 -16.70 11.53 -9.36
C TYR A 94 -15.50 12.26 -9.96
N LYS A 95 -15.34 13.57 -9.66
CA LYS A 95 -14.36 14.46 -10.33
C LYS A 95 -13.28 15.02 -9.40
N GLU A 96 -13.24 14.59 -8.14
CA GLU A 96 -12.32 15.16 -7.15
C GLU A 96 -10.94 14.50 -7.14
N GLY A 97 -10.71 13.56 -8.06
CA GLY A 97 -9.43 12.86 -8.24
C GLY A 97 -9.31 11.62 -7.35
N TYR A 98 -8.59 10.64 -7.84
CA TYR A 98 -8.29 9.41 -7.12
C TYR A 98 -6.89 8.90 -7.48
N GLY A 99 -6.28 8.12 -6.59
CA GLY A 99 -5.01 7.45 -6.80
C GLY A 99 -5.20 6.01 -7.27
N ALA A 100 -4.15 5.48 -7.88
CA ALA A 100 -3.98 4.05 -8.16
C ALA A 100 -2.56 3.66 -7.78
N ASN A 101 -2.42 2.70 -6.86
CA ASN A 101 -1.14 2.19 -6.36
C ASN A 101 -0.90 0.76 -6.81
N ALA A 102 0.18 0.55 -7.56
CA ALA A 102 0.72 -0.77 -7.83
C ALA A 102 1.73 -1.12 -6.72
N GLU A 103 1.31 -1.97 -5.80
CA GLU A 103 2.03 -2.24 -4.55
C GLU A 103 2.88 -3.50 -4.64
N GLY A 104 4.00 -3.50 -3.90
CA GLY A 104 4.83 -4.68 -3.71
C GLY A 104 5.58 -5.11 -4.98
N LEU A 105 5.88 -4.16 -5.86
CA LEU A 105 6.60 -4.42 -7.10
C LEU A 105 8.07 -4.69 -6.79
N LYS A 106 8.61 -5.77 -7.37
CA LYS A 106 10.02 -6.17 -7.24
C LYS A 106 10.76 -6.19 -8.56
N SER A 107 10.04 -6.39 -9.65
CA SER A 107 10.64 -6.49 -10.99
C SER A 107 10.51 -5.20 -11.79
N GLU A 108 11.52 -4.93 -12.63
CA GLU A 108 11.48 -3.82 -13.58
C GLU A 108 10.32 -3.95 -14.57
N GLU A 109 10.00 -5.19 -14.98
CA GLU A 109 8.89 -5.46 -15.89
C GLU A 109 7.54 -5.04 -15.30
N ASP A 110 7.28 -5.32 -14.01
CA ASP A 110 6.03 -4.96 -13.35
C ASP A 110 5.93 -3.44 -13.15
N ILE A 111 7.05 -2.78 -12.85
CA ILE A 111 7.12 -1.31 -12.77
C ILE A 111 6.75 -0.68 -14.11
N VAL A 112 7.35 -1.16 -15.20
CA VAL A 112 7.05 -0.65 -16.55
C VAL A 112 5.58 -0.90 -16.91
N LYS A 113 5.04 -2.07 -16.60
CA LYS A 113 3.61 -2.37 -16.82
C LYS A 113 2.72 -1.43 -16.03
N ALA A 114 2.98 -1.22 -14.74
CA ALA A 114 2.20 -0.32 -13.91
C ALA A 114 2.20 1.12 -14.46
N LEU A 115 3.36 1.62 -14.90
CA LEU A 115 3.47 2.93 -15.55
C LEU A 115 2.67 2.99 -16.85
N LEU A 116 2.76 1.98 -17.71
CA LEU A 116 2.01 1.91 -18.97
C LEU A 116 0.50 1.84 -18.76
N TYR A 117 0.04 1.20 -17.68
CA TYR A 117 -1.38 1.10 -17.35
C TYR A 117 -1.94 2.38 -16.68
N GLY A 118 -1.07 3.34 -16.36
CA GLY A 118 -1.47 4.65 -15.84
C GLY A 118 -1.63 4.69 -14.32
N TYR A 119 -0.92 3.84 -13.60
CA TYR A 119 -0.83 3.95 -12.16
C TYR A 119 -0.16 5.27 -11.76
N SER A 120 -0.70 5.89 -10.73
CA SER A 120 -0.20 7.18 -10.19
C SER A 120 0.68 7.01 -8.96
N MET A 121 0.78 5.79 -8.44
CA MET A 121 1.66 5.44 -7.33
C MET A 121 2.34 4.10 -7.62
N ILE A 122 3.63 4.03 -7.36
CA ILE A 122 4.49 2.87 -7.57
C ILE A 122 5.11 2.47 -6.24
N GLY A 123 4.67 1.34 -5.69
CA GLY A 123 5.16 0.78 -4.43
C GLY A 123 6.25 -0.25 -4.69
N LEU A 124 7.52 0.16 -4.58
CA LEU A 124 8.67 -0.72 -4.72
C LEU A 124 8.93 -1.51 -3.42
N ASP A 125 8.91 -2.82 -3.51
CA ASP A 125 9.27 -3.71 -2.40
C ASP A 125 10.74 -4.11 -2.50
N CYS A 126 11.54 -3.60 -1.57
CA CYS A 126 12.97 -3.89 -1.46
C CYS A 126 13.29 -4.97 -0.41
N SER A 127 12.31 -5.71 0.09
CA SER A 127 12.51 -6.68 1.20
C SER A 127 13.52 -7.79 0.86
N ASP A 128 13.57 -8.23 -0.39
CA ASP A 128 14.52 -9.24 -0.88
C ASP A 128 15.95 -8.70 -1.10
N LYS A 129 16.14 -7.38 -0.97
CA LYS A 129 17.43 -6.69 -1.01
C LYS A 129 17.98 -6.36 0.37
N ILE A 130 17.27 -6.73 1.43
CA ILE A 130 17.73 -6.57 2.80
C ILE A 130 18.54 -7.80 3.21
N ASN A 131 19.75 -7.58 3.68
CA ASN A 131 20.64 -8.67 4.09
C ASN A 131 20.35 -9.12 5.53
N LEU A 132 19.36 -9.98 5.71
CA LEU A 132 18.95 -10.49 7.03
C LEU A 132 20.02 -11.32 7.74
N GLN A 133 21.10 -11.75 7.06
CA GLN A 133 22.18 -12.52 7.70
C GLN A 133 23.01 -11.65 8.66
N ILE A 134 23.02 -10.32 8.45
CA ILE A 134 23.77 -9.38 9.28
C ILE A 134 23.34 -9.45 10.75
N GLU A 135 22.06 -9.68 11.02
CA GLU A 135 21.54 -9.83 12.40
C GLU A 135 22.20 -10.98 13.17
N LYS A 136 22.65 -12.02 12.48
CA LYS A 136 23.22 -13.23 13.08
C LYS A 136 24.75 -13.20 13.17
N MET A 137 25.38 -12.17 12.60
CA MET A 137 26.84 -12.05 12.58
C MET A 137 27.37 -11.46 13.88
N SER A 138 28.53 -11.95 14.29
CA SER A 138 29.32 -11.32 15.35
C SER A 138 29.86 -9.96 14.90
N ASP A 139 30.19 -9.10 15.85
CA ASP A 139 30.73 -7.76 15.57
C ASP A 139 32.02 -7.80 14.76
N ALA A 140 32.87 -8.79 15.02
CA ALA A 140 34.10 -8.99 14.25
C ALA A 140 33.84 -9.38 12.79
N GLU A 141 32.78 -10.16 12.50
CA GLU A 141 32.39 -10.49 11.14
C GLU A 141 31.77 -9.30 10.41
N VAL A 142 30.93 -8.52 11.12
CA VAL A 142 30.37 -7.28 10.63
C VAL A 142 31.48 -6.27 10.28
N GLU A 143 32.41 -6.06 11.17
CA GLU A 143 33.55 -5.15 10.95
C GLU A 143 34.39 -5.60 9.78
N LYS A 144 34.70 -6.89 9.67
CA LYS A 144 35.45 -7.45 8.55
C LYS A 144 34.75 -7.17 7.23
N ARG A 145 33.44 -7.44 7.12
CA ARG A 145 32.66 -7.20 5.88
C ARG A 145 32.54 -5.72 5.55
N TYR A 146 32.38 -4.87 6.58
CA TYR A 146 32.33 -3.43 6.37
C TYR A 146 33.67 -2.90 5.85
N ASN A 147 34.78 -3.50 6.27
CA ASN A 147 36.13 -3.15 5.80
C ASN A 147 36.41 -3.59 4.35
N ASP A 148 35.57 -4.44 3.74
CA ASP A 148 35.64 -4.77 2.31
C ASP A 148 35.15 -3.60 1.43
N PHE A 149 34.41 -2.62 1.98
CA PHE A 149 34.08 -1.40 1.24
C PHE A 149 35.32 -0.51 1.01
N PRO A 150 35.33 0.28 -0.07
CA PRO A 150 36.40 1.28 -0.31
C PRO A 150 36.57 2.23 0.87
N GLN A 151 37.82 2.60 1.16
CA GLN A 151 38.13 3.50 2.30
C GLN A 151 37.35 4.81 2.21
N GLU A 152 37.27 5.41 1.00
CA GLU A 152 36.53 6.66 0.78
C GLU A 152 35.04 6.56 1.17
N PHE A 153 34.41 5.42 0.86
CA PHE A 153 33.02 5.18 1.27
C PHE A 153 32.89 5.08 2.80
N ARG A 154 33.80 4.34 3.43
CA ARG A 154 33.79 4.18 4.89
C ARG A 154 34.01 5.51 5.62
N ASP A 155 34.96 6.31 5.16
CA ASP A 155 35.25 7.63 5.71
C ASP A 155 34.05 8.58 5.53
N ALA A 156 33.40 8.54 4.36
CA ALA A 156 32.20 9.32 4.10
C ALA A 156 31.03 8.93 5.00
N MET A 157 30.82 7.64 5.24
CA MET A 157 29.78 7.14 6.16
C MET A 157 30.08 7.53 7.61
N GLN A 158 31.33 7.37 8.06
CA GLN A 158 31.75 7.75 9.41
C GLN A 158 31.59 9.25 9.65
N GLY A 159 32.11 10.09 8.76
CA GLY A 159 32.00 11.54 8.87
C GLY A 159 30.54 12.03 8.78
N SER A 160 29.70 11.32 8.04
CA SER A 160 28.28 11.70 7.90
C SER A 160 27.43 11.33 9.11
N TYR A 161 27.75 10.26 9.84
CA TYR A 161 26.85 9.69 10.84
C TYR A 161 27.43 9.60 12.25
N LEU A 162 28.73 9.36 12.44
CA LEU A 162 29.30 9.18 13.77
C LEU A 162 29.70 10.50 14.46
N GLU A 163 29.98 11.53 13.66
CA GLU A 163 30.39 12.85 14.19
C GLU A 163 29.21 13.80 14.36
N ALA A 164 27.97 13.34 14.12
CA ALA A 164 26.78 14.16 14.11
C ALA A 164 25.68 13.61 15.05
N ASN A 165 24.92 14.54 15.60
CA ASN A 165 23.65 14.26 16.25
C ASN A 165 22.53 14.86 15.41
N PHE A 166 21.51 14.07 15.08
CA PHE A 166 20.45 14.47 14.17
C PHE A 166 19.19 14.81 14.97
N GLN A 167 18.83 16.08 14.99
CA GLN A 167 17.60 16.52 15.63
C GLN A 167 16.40 16.19 14.74
N VAL A 168 15.48 15.34 15.22
CA VAL A 168 14.22 15.00 14.58
C VAL A 168 13.07 15.26 15.55
N GLY A 169 12.34 16.35 15.35
CA GLY A 169 11.35 16.79 16.32
C GLY A 169 11.95 17.07 17.70
N SER A 170 11.45 16.38 18.73
CA SER A 170 11.99 16.44 20.10
C SER A 170 13.13 15.46 20.36
N GLU A 171 13.34 14.50 19.47
CA GLU A 171 14.31 13.42 19.65
C GLU A 171 15.64 13.74 18.98
N VAL A 172 16.70 13.08 19.45
CA VAL A 172 18.03 13.15 18.85
C VAL A 172 18.42 11.74 18.42
N ILE A 173 18.66 11.57 17.14
CA ILE A 173 19.18 10.30 16.59
C ILE A 173 20.71 10.37 16.62
N HIS A 174 21.30 9.36 17.22
CA HIS A 174 22.72 9.14 17.32
C HIS A 174 23.07 7.74 16.82
N PHE A 175 24.24 7.59 16.17
CA PHE A 175 24.73 6.33 15.66
C PHE A 175 25.97 5.88 16.38
N GLU A 176 25.96 4.65 16.88
CA GLU A 176 27.15 3.97 17.36
C GLU A 176 27.89 3.30 16.18
N PRO A 177 29.24 3.20 16.23
CA PRO A 177 30.02 2.67 15.10
C PRO A 177 29.58 1.28 14.64
N GLU A 178 29.27 0.38 15.56
CA GLU A 178 28.82 -0.97 15.25
C GLU A 178 27.43 -0.95 14.62
N GLN A 179 26.50 -0.18 15.19
CA GLN A 179 25.16 -0.03 14.67
C GLN A 179 25.16 0.53 13.24
N LEU A 180 25.98 1.56 12.97
CA LEU A 180 26.12 2.12 11.62
C LEU A 180 26.58 1.05 10.62
N ARG A 181 27.61 0.27 10.95
CA ARG A 181 28.14 -0.80 10.10
C ARG A 181 27.05 -1.83 9.78
N ARG A 182 26.27 -2.25 10.77
CA ARG A 182 25.17 -3.20 10.59
C ARG A 182 24.11 -2.64 9.67
N ILE A 183 23.64 -1.42 9.89
CA ILE A 183 22.60 -0.80 9.06
C ILE A 183 23.07 -0.65 7.59
N VAL A 184 24.32 -0.21 7.39
CA VAL A 184 24.88 -0.07 6.04
C VAL A 184 24.98 -1.41 5.30
N LEU A 185 25.45 -2.46 5.99
CA LEU A 185 25.55 -3.80 5.40
C LEU A 185 24.18 -4.44 5.16
N GLU A 186 23.21 -4.12 5.99
CA GLU A 186 21.87 -4.69 5.91
C GLU A 186 21.01 -4.03 4.83
N TYR A 187 21.01 -2.70 4.76
CA TYR A 187 20.11 -1.94 3.88
C TYR A 187 20.78 -1.34 2.64
N GLY A 188 22.09 -1.41 2.52
CA GLY A 188 22.83 -0.75 1.43
C GLY A 188 22.37 -1.21 0.04
N GLU A 189 22.13 -2.52 -0.17
CA GLU A 189 21.64 -3.05 -1.45
C GLU A 189 20.22 -2.58 -1.73
N ALA A 190 19.34 -2.53 -0.72
CA ALA A 190 17.97 -2.03 -0.86
C ALA A 190 17.93 -0.55 -1.26
N ILE A 191 18.80 0.28 -0.65
CA ILE A 191 18.93 1.69 -0.99
C ILE A 191 19.43 1.86 -2.44
N MET A 192 20.47 1.13 -2.84
CA MET A 192 21.01 1.18 -4.21
C MET A 192 19.96 0.71 -5.23
N HIS A 193 19.19 -0.32 -4.91
CA HIS A 193 18.11 -0.78 -5.78
C HIS A 193 17.02 0.28 -5.96
N ALA A 194 16.56 0.91 -4.87
CA ALA A 194 15.61 2.01 -4.95
C ALA A 194 16.13 3.18 -5.80
N GLN A 195 17.42 3.53 -5.68
CA GLN A 195 18.08 4.55 -6.52
C GLN A 195 18.09 4.16 -7.99
N PHE A 196 18.43 2.91 -8.29
CA PHE A 196 18.44 2.39 -9.65
C PHE A 196 17.05 2.50 -10.29
N ILE A 197 16.01 2.00 -9.61
CA ILE A 197 14.63 2.04 -10.11
C ILE A 197 14.17 3.49 -10.33
N TYR A 198 14.39 4.35 -9.35
CA TYR A 198 13.99 5.75 -9.48
C TYR A 198 14.66 6.43 -10.68
N ASN A 199 15.97 6.32 -10.81
CA ASN A 199 16.70 6.98 -11.87
C ASN A 199 16.39 6.42 -13.26
N SER A 200 16.15 5.11 -13.38
CA SER A 200 15.88 4.43 -14.64
C SER A 200 14.44 4.63 -15.14
N TYR A 201 13.46 4.64 -14.23
CA TYR A 201 12.05 4.54 -14.61
C TYR A 201 11.16 5.70 -14.17
N LEU A 202 11.46 6.36 -13.03
CA LEU A 202 10.53 7.31 -12.42
C LEU A 202 10.94 8.77 -12.58
N LYS A 203 12.23 9.06 -12.53
CA LYS A 203 12.77 10.43 -12.51
C LYS A 203 12.30 11.30 -13.67
N ASN A 204 12.12 10.73 -14.84
CA ASN A 204 11.82 11.43 -16.08
C ASN A 204 10.41 11.11 -16.61
N THR A 205 9.51 10.60 -15.77
CA THR A 205 8.12 10.42 -16.19
C THR A 205 7.49 11.78 -16.53
N PRO A 206 6.67 11.86 -17.59
CA PRO A 206 6.06 13.14 -18.01
C PRO A 206 4.85 13.54 -17.14
N TRP A 207 4.50 12.72 -16.14
CA TRP A 207 3.43 12.99 -15.16
C TRP A 207 3.93 12.71 -13.75
N GLU A 208 3.24 13.26 -12.76
CA GLU A 208 3.57 13.04 -11.36
C GLU A 208 3.27 11.60 -10.93
N ILE A 209 4.24 10.98 -10.28
CA ILE A 209 4.16 9.64 -9.70
C ILE A 209 4.52 9.74 -8.21
N ASP A 210 3.67 9.19 -7.36
CA ASP A 210 4.01 8.93 -5.98
C ASP A 210 4.90 7.68 -5.91
N PHE A 211 6.17 7.84 -5.65
CA PHE A 211 7.07 6.72 -5.41
C PHE A 211 6.98 6.32 -3.94
N GLU A 212 6.54 5.12 -3.67
CA GLU A 212 6.49 4.52 -2.34
C GLU A 212 7.58 3.47 -2.20
N LEU A 213 8.21 3.42 -1.04
CA LEU A 213 9.24 2.45 -0.71
C LEU A 213 8.78 1.55 0.42
N LEU A 214 8.88 0.25 0.22
CA LEU A 214 8.68 -0.79 1.22
C LEU A 214 10.07 -1.38 1.54
N ILE A 215 10.73 -0.78 2.53
CA ILE A 215 12.06 -1.20 3.01
C ILE A 215 11.90 -1.58 4.47
N SER A 216 11.37 -2.76 4.73
CA SER A 216 11.21 -3.28 6.08
C SER A 216 11.40 -4.79 6.10
N LYS A 217 11.90 -5.30 7.21
CA LYS A 217 11.94 -6.75 7.47
C LYS A 217 10.52 -7.25 7.72
N GLU A 218 10.23 -8.46 7.28
CA GLU A 218 8.96 -9.09 7.61
C GLU A 218 8.79 -9.20 9.12
N GLY A 219 7.65 -8.72 9.64
CA GLY A 219 7.33 -8.77 11.06
C GLY A 219 8.14 -7.84 11.96
N LYS A 220 8.99 -6.94 11.42
CA LYS A 220 9.79 -6.02 12.24
C LYS A 220 9.63 -4.58 11.80
N LEU A 221 9.45 -3.69 12.78
CA LEU A 221 9.50 -2.25 12.56
C LEU A 221 10.95 -1.78 12.43
N LEU A 222 11.20 -0.81 11.58
CA LEU A 222 12.50 -0.12 11.50
C LEU A 222 12.79 0.56 12.83
N SER A 223 14.03 0.47 13.31
CA SER A 223 14.50 1.37 14.37
C SER A 223 14.58 2.81 13.87
N PRO A 224 14.57 3.83 14.74
CA PRO A 224 14.76 5.22 14.32
C PRO A 224 16.05 5.45 13.52
N GLN A 225 17.13 4.76 13.86
CA GLN A 225 18.41 4.88 13.18
C GLN A 225 18.34 4.26 11.78
N GLU A 226 17.76 3.08 11.61
CA GLU A 226 17.53 2.46 10.31
C GLU A 226 16.68 3.37 9.42
N HIS A 227 15.55 3.86 9.94
CA HIS A 227 14.64 4.75 9.23
C HIS A 227 15.35 6.05 8.80
N TYR A 228 16.09 6.68 9.72
CA TYR A 228 16.81 7.92 9.43
C TYR A 228 17.88 7.71 8.36
N LEU A 229 18.71 6.68 8.47
CA LEU A 229 19.78 6.41 7.51
C LEU A 229 19.21 6.15 6.11
N ILE A 230 18.18 5.30 5.99
CA ILE A 230 17.52 5.01 4.72
C ILE A 230 17.01 6.30 4.08
N ALA A 231 16.27 7.13 4.83
CA ALA A 231 15.70 8.37 4.31
C ALA A 231 16.79 9.38 3.91
N ASN A 232 17.83 9.51 4.73
CA ASN A 232 18.92 10.44 4.48
C ASN A 232 19.75 10.04 3.24
N GLU A 233 20.09 8.76 3.09
CA GLU A 233 20.83 8.28 1.93
C GLU A 233 20.03 8.39 0.63
N LEU A 234 18.73 8.11 0.66
CA LEU A 234 17.88 8.32 -0.50
C LEU A 234 17.81 9.80 -0.88
N GLN A 235 17.62 10.71 0.08
CA GLN A 235 17.56 12.15 -0.19
C GLN A 235 18.90 12.69 -0.69
N ARG A 236 20.02 12.30 -0.07
CA ARG A 236 21.38 12.72 -0.51
C ARG A 236 21.67 12.33 -1.96
N ASN A 237 21.12 11.20 -2.40
CA ASN A 237 21.24 10.72 -3.78
C ASN A 237 20.14 11.27 -4.71
N GLY A 238 19.36 12.26 -4.26
CA GLY A 238 18.38 12.97 -5.08
C GLY A 238 17.12 12.17 -5.41
N ILE A 239 16.85 11.10 -4.66
CA ILE A 239 15.65 10.28 -4.82
C ILE A 239 14.48 10.99 -4.16
N LYS A 240 13.45 11.27 -4.95
CA LYS A 240 12.19 11.82 -4.46
C LYS A 240 11.19 10.69 -4.29
N PHE A 241 10.81 10.42 -3.06
CA PHE A 241 9.76 9.45 -2.75
C PHE A 241 8.65 10.11 -1.94
N ALA A 242 7.43 9.64 -2.17
CA ALA A 242 6.23 10.23 -1.57
C ALA A 242 5.84 9.55 -0.27
N ALA A 243 6.18 8.26 -0.12
CA ALA A 243 5.81 7.49 1.06
C ALA A 243 6.86 6.42 1.42
N LEU A 244 6.99 6.14 2.71
CA LEU A 244 7.69 4.97 3.23
C LEU A 244 6.70 4.08 3.96
N GLY A 245 6.61 2.82 3.53
CA GLY A 245 5.75 1.82 4.14
C GLY A 245 6.37 1.23 5.40
N LEU A 246 5.59 1.20 6.48
CA LEU A 246 5.94 0.53 7.72
C LEU A 246 5.15 -0.78 7.82
N ASN A 247 5.87 -1.87 8.03
CA ASN A 247 5.24 -3.16 8.35
C ASN A 247 4.94 -3.21 9.85
N THR A 248 3.68 -3.45 10.21
CA THR A 248 3.19 -3.37 11.59
C THR A 248 2.40 -4.59 12.04
N LEU A 249 2.34 -5.65 11.22
CA LEU A 249 1.51 -6.82 11.51
C LEU A 249 1.81 -7.44 12.88
N ASP A 250 3.10 -7.53 13.23
CA ASP A 250 3.54 -8.19 14.46
C ASP A 250 3.99 -7.23 15.56
N GLU A 251 4.18 -5.93 15.24
CA GLU A 251 4.76 -4.94 16.16
C GLU A 251 3.90 -3.68 16.33
N ALA A 252 2.57 -3.84 16.30
CA ALA A 252 1.63 -2.71 16.41
C ALA A 252 1.81 -1.88 17.69
N GLN A 253 2.19 -2.50 18.81
CA GLN A 253 2.44 -1.79 20.07
C GLN A 253 3.73 -0.97 19.99
N LEU A 254 4.80 -1.56 19.45
CA LEU A 254 6.08 -0.86 19.26
C LEU A 254 5.92 0.33 18.32
N LEU A 255 5.09 0.19 17.29
CA LEU A 255 4.75 1.30 16.41
C LEU A 255 4.09 2.45 17.19
N GLN A 256 3.13 2.16 18.09
CA GLN A 256 2.47 3.19 18.87
C GLN A 256 3.45 3.97 19.73
N ASP A 257 4.41 3.28 20.34
CA ASP A 257 5.43 3.87 21.21
C ASP A 257 6.45 4.73 20.41
N MET A 258 6.74 4.35 19.17
CA MET A 258 7.74 5.00 18.31
C MET A 258 7.14 5.91 17.23
N LEU A 259 5.81 5.99 17.13
CA LEU A 259 5.14 6.70 16.02
C LEU A 259 5.55 8.16 15.90
N GLN A 260 5.74 8.86 17.02
CA GLN A 260 6.16 10.26 17.01
C GLN A 260 7.57 10.44 16.42
N THR A 261 8.49 9.53 16.74
CA THR A 261 9.86 9.55 16.21
C THR A 261 9.85 9.28 14.71
N HIS A 262 9.12 8.26 14.24
CA HIS A 262 8.97 7.99 12.82
C HIS A 262 8.29 9.13 12.07
N ALA A 263 7.29 9.77 12.67
CA ALA A 263 6.63 10.95 12.12
C ALA A 263 7.60 12.12 11.97
N ALA A 264 8.44 12.35 12.98
CA ALA A 264 9.43 13.43 12.95
C ALA A 264 10.51 13.20 11.88
N ILE A 265 10.94 11.95 11.68
CA ILE A 265 11.85 11.59 10.59
C ILE A 265 11.19 11.87 9.25
N ALA A 266 9.97 11.39 9.02
CA ALA A 266 9.23 11.61 7.78
C ALA A 266 8.99 13.11 7.50
N ASP A 267 8.67 13.89 8.53
CA ASP A 267 8.54 15.36 8.42
C ASP A 267 9.85 16.02 8.01
N THR A 268 10.99 15.59 8.57
CA THR A 268 12.32 16.13 8.26
C THR A 268 12.67 15.95 6.77
N PHE A 269 12.34 14.79 6.21
CA PHE A 269 12.67 14.45 4.82
C PHE A 269 11.53 14.74 3.83
N GLY A 270 10.36 15.14 4.30
CA GLY A 270 9.26 15.66 3.46
C GLY A 270 8.41 14.62 2.76
N TYR A 271 8.34 13.38 3.26
CA TYR A 271 7.45 12.33 2.79
C TYR A 271 6.40 11.96 3.85
N ARG A 272 5.48 11.07 3.51
CA ARG A 272 4.47 10.54 4.43
C ARG A 272 4.75 9.08 4.80
N LEU A 273 4.21 8.64 5.92
CA LEU A 273 4.22 7.22 6.26
C LEU A 273 3.06 6.51 5.60
N SER A 274 3.26 5.25 5.25
CA SER A 274 2.19 4.38 4.76
C SER A 274 2.09 3.11 5.61
N PHE A 275 0.85 2.66 5.84
CA PHE A 275 0.56 1.51 6.68
C PHE A 275 -0.18 0.45 5.89
N LEU A 276 0.46 -0.71 5.73
CA LEU A 276 -0.13 -1.88 5.10
C LEU A 276 -1.13 -2.51 6.07
N HIS A 277 -2.24 -3.01 5.52
CA HIS A 277 -3.28 -3.67 6.30
C HIS A 277 -3.77 -2.85 7.51
N ALA A 278 -3.89 -1.53 7.34
CA ALA A 278 -4.18 -0.59 8.43
C ALA A 278 -5.49 -0.91 9.19
N ASP A 279 -6.51 -1.43 8.49
CA ASP A 279 -7.77 -1.92 9.05
C ASP A 279 -7.61 -3.14 9.97
N LEU A 280 -6.51 -3.88 9.84
CA LEU A 280 -6.22 -5.09 10.62
C LEU A 280 -5.20 -4.84 11.74
N THR A 281 -4.33 -3.83 11.57
CA THR A 281 -3.19 -3.60 12.45
C THR A 281 -3.34 -2.42 13.37
N LEU A 282 -4.08 -1.39 12.95
CA LEU A 282 -4.24 -0.16 13.72
C LEU A 282 -5.61 -0.11 14.39
N LYS A 283 -5.63 0.21 15.69
CA LYS A 283 -6.88 0.31 16.46
C LYS A 283 -7.67 1.59 16.14
N ASP A 284 -6.96 2.69 15.89
CA ASP A 284 -7.56 4.02 15.66
C ASP A 284 -6.76 4.78 14.59
N LEU A 285 -7.27 4.75 13.35
CA LEU A 285 -6.67 5.45 12.23
C LEU A 285 -6.69 6.98 12.43
N GLY A 286 -7.72 7.49 13.09
CA GLY A 286 -7.83 8.93 13.37
C GLY A 286 -6.76 9.42 14.33
N ALA A 287 -6.47 8.67 15.39
CA ALA A 287 -5.39 8.98 16.31
C ALA A 287 -4.02 8.95 15.61
N VAL A 288 -3.79 7.94 14.77
CA VAL A 288 -2.57 7.84 13.95
C VAL A 288 -2.46 9.03 12.99
N ALA A 289 -3.53 9.32 12.24
CA ALA A 289 -3.55 10.46 11.31
C ALA A 289 -3.28 11.80 12.04
N LYS A 290 -3.84 11.99 13.22
CA LYS A 290 -3.59 13.18 14.04
C LYS A 290 -2.13 13.29 14.47
N THR A 291 -1.51 12.20 14.93
CA THR A 291 -0.09 12.16 15.29
C THR A 291 0.80 12.52 14.09
N LEU A 292 0.43 12.03 12.91
CA LEU A 292 1.13 12.29 11.65
C LEU A 292 0.73 13.61 10.97
N LYS A 293 -0.07 14.46 11.64
CA LYS A 293 -0.57 15.73 11.09
C LYS A 293 -1.25 15.57 9.72
N GLY A 294 -1.92 14.45 9.53
CA GLY A 294 -2.59 14.09 8.28
C GLY A 294 -1.66 13.61 7.15
N LYS A 295 -0.35 13.52 7.34
CA LYS A 295 0.58 13.05 6.30
C LYS A 295 0.71 11.52 6.33
N VAL A 296 -0.32 10.83 5.87
CA VAL A 296 -0.38 9.37 5.96
C VAL A 296 -1.13 8.75 4.79
N HIS A 297 -0.72 7.55 4.42
CA HIS A 297 -1.45 6.67 3.51
C HIS A 297 -1.85 5.39 4.26
N PHE A 298 -3.15 5.13 4.36
CA PHE A 298 -3.68 3.89 4.94
C PHE A 298 -4.11 2.94 3.83
N LYS A 299 -3.66 1.70 3.89
CA LYS A 299 -4.06 0.64 2.96
C LYS A 299 -5.00 -0.31 3.69
N LEU A 300 -6.26 -0.31 3.27
CA LEU A 300 -7.32 -1.13 3.87
C LEU A 300 -7.52 -2.38 3.02
N SER A 301 -7.20 -3.53 3.58
CA SER A 301 -7.15 -4.79 2.83
C SER A 301 -8.44 -5.60 2.94
N SER A 302 -9.14 -5.53 4.07
CA SER A 302 -10.28 -6.43 4.33
C SER A 302 -11.66 -5.80 4.15
N VAL A 303 -11.75 -4.48 4.18
CA VAL A 303 -13.04 -3.74 4.28
C VAL A 303 -14.01 -4.08 3.15
N LEU A 304 -13.52 -4.12 1.91
CA LEU A 304 -14.37 -4.41 0.75
C LEU A 304 -14.78 -5.87 0.68
N TRP A 305 -13.85 -6.75 1.04
CA TRP A 305 -14.16 -8.17 1.17
C TRP A 305 -15.19 -8.45 2.27
N LEU A 306 -15.07 -7.78 3.42
CA LEU A 306 -16.06 -7.87 4.49
C LEU A 306 -17.45 -7.44 3.99
N ALA A 307 -17.54 -6.31 3.27
CA ALA A 307 -18.80 -5.87 2.69
C ALA A 307 -19.40 -6.88 1.71
N ALA A 308 -18.57 -7.45 0.84
CA ALA A 308 -18.97 -8.47 -0.11
C ALA A 308 -19.45 -9.74 0.61
N TRP A 309 -18.69 -10.21 1.58
CA TRP A 309 -19.01 -11.41 2.36
C TRP A 309 -20.32 -11.29 3.14
N GLU A 310 -20.52 -10.17 3.85
CA GLU A 310 -21.78 -9.94 4.58
C GLU A 310 -22.98 -9.85 3.63
N THR A 311 -22.80 -9.32 2.43
CA THR A 311 -23.82 -9.30 1.38
C THR A 311 -24.15 -10.72 0.92
N VAL A 312 -23.13 -11.55 0.68
CA VAL A 312 -23.29 -12.97 0.31
C VAL A 312 -23.98 -13.76 1.44
N LEU A 313 -23.53 -13.59 2.68
CA LEU A 313 -24.15 -14.24 3.85
C LEU A 313 -25.66 -13.96 3.94
N LYS A 314 -26.04 -12.72 3.70
CA LYS A 314 -27.45 -12.29 3.84
C LYS A 314 -28.31 -12.69 2.66
N LEU A 315 -27.79 -12.62 1.44
CA LEU A 315 -28.58 -12.68 0.19
C LEU A 315 -28.34 -13.93 -0.65
N ALA A 316 -27.26 -14.67 -0.38
CA ALA A 316 -26.91 -15.93 -1.04
C ALA A 316 -26.37 -16.97 -0.01
N PRO A 317 -27.19 -17.37 1.01
CA PRO A 317 -26.72 -18.20 2.11
C PRO A 317 -26.21 -19.58 1.65
N GLN A 318 -26.70 -20.11 0.56
CA GLN A 318 -26.22 -21.39 0.00
C GLN A 318 -24.78 -21.25 -0.52
N LEU A 319 -24.46 -20.17 -1.22
CA LEU A 319 -23.09 -19.89 -1.67
C LEU A 319 -22.18 -19.69 -0.45
N ALA A 320 -22.63 -18.95 0.55
CA ALA A 320 -21.87 -18.77 1.79
C ALA A 320 -21.55 -20.10 2.48
N CYS A 321 -22.49 -21.04 2.53
CA CYS A 321 -22.27 -22.38 3.07
C CYS A 321 -21.20 -23.13 2.27
N GLN A 322 -21.32 -23.17 0.94
CA GLN A 322 -20.33 -23.81 0.07
C GLN A 322 -18.90 -23.25 0.27
N MET A 323 -18.78 -21.92 0.39
CA MET A 323 -17.49 -21.25 0.61
C MET A 323 -16.92 -21.61 1.99
N ARG A 324 -17.74 -21.68 3.03
CA ARG A 324 -17.32 -22.12 4.37
C ARG A 324 -16.86 -23.57 4.38
N ASP A 325 -17.65 -24.45 3.77
CA ASP A 325 -17.32 -25.87 3.66
C ASP A 325 -15.98 -26.08 2.95
N TYR A 326 -15.77 -25.35 1.86
CA TYR A 326 -14.48 -25.38 1.13
C TYR A 326 -13.32 -24.90 2.01
N ALA A 327 -13.52 -23.86 2.82
CA ALA A 327 -12.52 -23.33 3.72
C ALA A 327 -12.34 -24.13 5.01
N GLY A 328 -13.17 -25.15 5.27
CA GLY A 328 -13.15 -25.93 6.50
C GLY A 328 -13.60 -25.15 7.74
N LEU A 329 -14.50 -24.16 7.58
CA LEU A 329 -14.95 -23.26 8.64
C LEU A 329 -16.27 -23.71 9.25
N ALA A 330 -16.37 -23.66 10.58
CA ALA A 330 -17.64 -23.87 11.28
C ALA A 330 -18.59 -22.66 11.08
N GLU A 331 -19.91 -22.91 11.14
CA GLU A 331 -20.92 -21.84 11.03
C GLU A 331 -20.75 -20.71 12.04
N THR A 332 -20.15 -21.00 13.18
CA THR A 332 -19.90 -20.04 14.27
C THR A 332 -18.62 -19.24 14.12
N ASP A 333 -17.77 -19.60 13.16
CA ASP A 333 -16.50 -18.91 12.99
C ASP A 333 -16.75 -17.51 12.42
N ALA A 334 -16.35 -16.51 13.17
CA ALA A 334 -16.37 -15.13 12.71
C ALA A 334 -15.37 -14.98 11.56
N LEU A 335 -15.83 -14.50 10.42
CA LEU A 335 -15.04 -14.42 9.20
C LEU A 335 -13.92 -13.37 9.23
N ILE A 336 -14.02 -12.42 10.13
CA ILE A 336 -12.96 -11.46 10.44
C ILE A 336 -12.93 -11.36 11.97
N PRO A 337 -12.21 -12.25 12.64
CA PRO A 337 -12.03 -12.13 14.08
C PRO A 337 -11.22 -10.88 14.39
N GLN A 338 -11.64 -10.17 15.42
CA GLN A 338 -10.95 -8.96 15.93
C GLN A 338 -9.69 -9.29 16.76
N THR A 339 -9.17 -10.50 16.66
CA THR A 339 -8.01 -10.99 17.40
C THR A 339 -6.77 -11.09 16.49
N GLU A 340 -5.58 -11.16 17.07
CA GLU A 340 -4.30 -11.32 16.37
C GLU A 340 -4.31 -12.53 15.40
N THR A 341 -4.87 -13.66 15.84
CA THR A 341 -5.07 -14.87 15.02
C THR A 341 -6.00 -14.62 13.84
N GLY A 342 -6.97 -13.70 14.00
CA GLY A 342 -7.92 -13.35 12.97
C GLY A 342 -7.37 -12.47 11.86
N LYS A 343 -6.29 -11.75 12.11
CA LYS A 343 -5.62 -10.93 11.09
C LYS A 343 -5.03 -11.81 9.99
N ALA A 344 -4.28 -12.84 10.38
CA ALA A 344 -3.75 -13.82 9.45
C ALA A 344 -4.87 -14.58 8.72
N TYR A 345 -5.95 -14.84 9.43
CA TYR A 345 -7.12 -15.56 8.92
C TYR A 345 -7.89 -14.74 7.88
N ALA A 346 -8.16 -13.45 8.13
CA ALA A 346 -8.83 -12.57 7.17
C ALA A 346 -8.06 -12.46 5.85
N LEU A 347 -6.74 -12.42 5.90
CA LEU A 347 -5.90 -12.42 4.70
C LEU A 347 -5.95 -13.76 3.94
N SER A 348 -6.15 -14.88 4.63
CA SER A 348 -6.25 -16.20 4.02
C SER A 348 -7.55 -16.40 3.22
N TYR A 349 -8.60 -15.61 3.48
CA TYR A 349 -9.85 -15.66 2.70
C TYR A 349 -9.71 -15.21 1.24
N LYS A 350 -8.65 -14.50 0.91
CA LYS A 350 -8.32 -14.23 -0.50
C LYS A 350 -8.25 -15.52 -1.31
N THR A 351 -7.81 -16.62 -0.69
CA THR A 351 -7.70 -17.92 -1.36
C THR A 351 -9.03 -18.45 -1.88
N LEU A 352 -10.16 -18.05 -1.27
CA LEU A 352 -11.50 -18.40 -1.78
C LEU A 352 -11.83 -17.70 -3.10
N LEU A 353 -11.15 -16.59 -3.40
CA LEU A 353 -11.32 -15.84 -4.65
C LEU A 353 -10.29 -16.28 -5.72
N ALA A 354 -9.34 -17.14 -5.36
CA ALA A 354 -8.38 -17.68 -6.30
C ALA A 354 -9.05 -18.69 -7.25
N PRO A 355 -8.63 -18.78 -8.51
CA PRO A 355 -9.17 -19.75 -9.48
C PRO A 355 -9.05 -21.20 -9.01
N GLU A 356 -8.06 -21.52 -8.20
CA GLU A 356 -7.85 -22.84 -7.61
C GLU A 356 -8.97 -23.27 -6.64
N ALA A 357 -9.69 -22.30 -6.07
CA ALA A 357 -10.88 -22.56 -5.25
C ALA A 357 -12.17 -22.81 -6.09
N GLY A 358 -12.07 -22.72 -7.40
CA GLY A 358 -13.18 -22.87 -8.30
C GLY A 358 -13.73 -21.51 -8.76
N ASN A 359 -15.05 -21.42 -8.97
CA ASN A 359 -15.68 -20.22 -9.53
C ASN A 359 -16.33 -19.31 -8.47
N PHE A 360 -15.89 -19.36 -7.22
CA PHE A 360 -16.46 -18.53 -6.15
C PHE A 360 -16.36 -17.04 -6.42
N ALA A 361 -15.23 -16.57 -6.99
CA ALA A 361 -15.07 -15.15 -7.31
C ALA A 361 -16.17 -14.66 -8.29
N ASP A 362 -16.50 -15.44 -9.31
CA ASP A 362 -17.52 -15.05 -10.31
C ASP A 362 -18.92 -15.14 -9.71
N GLN A 363 -19.20 -16.17 -8.92
CA GLN A 363 -20.48 -16.28 -8.21
C GLN A 363 -20.70 -15.13 -7.23
N VAL A 364 -19.67 -14.74 -6.48
CA VAL A 364 -19.74 -13.58 -5.60
C VAL A 364 -20.00 -12.31 -6.40
N LYS A 365 -19.27 -12.07 -7.50
CA LYS A 365 -19.51 -10.90 -8.39
C LYS A 365 -20.95 -10.85 -8.89
N GLU A 366 -21.51 -11.98 -9.29
CA GLU A 366 -22.90 -12.07 -9.73
C GLU A 366 -23.89 -11.69 -8.62
N VAL A 367 -23.67 -12.21 -7.39
CA VAL A 367 -24.49 -11.84 -6.22
C VAL A 367 -24.42 -10.35 -5.95
N LEU A 368 -23.19 -9.76 -5.99
CA LEU A 368 -23.00 -8.32 -5.76
C LEU A 368 -23.64 -7.46 -6.85
N ALA A 369 -23.56 -7.89 -8.12
CA ALA A 369 -24.16 -7.17 -9.23
C ALA A 369 -25.70 -7.15 -9.14
N VAL A 370 -26.31 -8.29 -8.85
CA VAL A 370 -27.78 -8.40 -8.67
C VAL A 370 -28.25 -7.62 -7.46
N ASN A 371 -27.44 -7.54 -6.40
CA ASN A 371 -27.77 -6.90 -5.12
C ASN A 371 -26.94 -5.63 -4.90
N HIS A 372 -26.62 -4.88 -5.94
CA HIS A 372 -25.72 -3.74 -5.91
C HIS A 372 -26.09 -2.70 -4.83
N ALA A 373 -27.37 -2.41 -4.64
CA ALA A 373 -27.83 -1.46 -3.62
C ALA A 373 -27.46 -1.89 -2.20
N ALA A 374 -27.64 -3.16 -1.85
CA ALA A 374 -27.29 -3.69 -0.53
C ALA A 374 -25.77 -3.71 -0.30
N TYR A 375 -25.02 -4.06 -1.34
CA TYR A 375 -23.54 -4.03 -1.30
C TYR A 375 -23.03 -2.60 -1.13
N SER A 376 -23.55 -1.65 -1.90
CA SER A 376 -23.19 -0.23 -1.81
C SER A 376 -23.52 0.37 -0.44
N GLU A 377 -24.70 0.05 0.14
CA GLU A 377 -25.07 0.44 1.49
C GLU A 377 -24.06 -0.10 2.52
N ARG A 378 -23.67 -1.38 2.40
CA ARG A 378 -22.71 -1.97 3.33
C ARG A 378 -21.33 -1.34 3.24
N ILE A 379 -20.82 -1.09 2.03
CA ILE A 379 -19.58 -0.32 1.81
C ILE A 379 -19.71 1.05 2.47
N SER A 380 -20.81 1.76 2.26
CA SER A 380 -21.04 3.10 2.82
C SER A 380 -20.96 3.10 4.35
N VAL A 381 -21.46 2.07 5.02
CA VAL A 381 -21.36 1.92 6.46
C VAL A 381 -19.91 1.68 6.88
N LEU A 382 -19.23 0.72 6.28
CA LEU A 382 -17.87 0.32 6.69
C LEU A 382 -16.85 1.42 6.38
N VAL A 383 -16.83 1.92 5.16
CA VAL A 383 -15.91 3.00 4.74
C VAL A 383 -16.26 4.31 5.46
N GLY A 384 -17.56 4.61 5.63
CA GLY A 384 -18.03 5.78 6.37
C GLY A 384 -17.55 5.82 7.83
N ASN A 385 -17.33 4.66 8.46
CA ASN A 385 -16.76 4.60 9.80
C ASN A 385 -15.34 5.17 9.82
N TYR A 386 -14.49 4.78 8.88
CA TYR A 386 -13.14 5.33 8.77
C TYR A 386 -13.15 6.82 8.43
N LEU A 387 -13.99 7.23 7.47
CA LEU A 387 -14.07 8.62 7.03
C LEU A 387 -14.63 9.59 8.10
N ARG A 388 -15.26 9.08 9.16
CA ARG A 388 -15.71 9.92 10.29
C ARG A 388 -14.59 10.19 11.29
N THR A 389 -13.58 9.35 11.36
CA THR A 389 -12.46 9.51 12.29
C THR A 389 -11.29 10.28 11.68
N LEU A 390 -11.24 10.38 10.35
CA LEU A 390 -10.22 11.06 9.55
C LEU A 390 -10.71 12.42 9.06
#